data_ed439760019387ede4d7ad00a6ab86ce
#
_entry.id   ed439760019387ede4d7ad00a6ab86ce
#
_cell.length_a   1.000
_cell.length_b   1.000
_cell.length_c   1.000
_cell.angle_alpha   90.00
_cell.angle_beta   90.00
_cell.angle_gamma   90.00
#
_symmetry.space_group_name_H-M   'P 1'
#
loop_
_entity.id
_entity.type
_entity.pdbx_description
1 polymer ?
#
loop_
_entity_poly.entity_id
_entity_poly.type
_entity_poly.pdbx_seq_one_letter_code
_entity_poly.pdbx_strand_id
1 'polypeptide(L)'
;MKRFVLLVLILITGLTVFSQGIEFQKERYAEVLEMAKKQNKLVFIDIYTSWCGPCKHMADKVFPQAKVGEYYNAHFLNLKLDAEKSEDGKMVAKTFGVSAYPTFLFVNGDGELVYRFLGGKTVDMFVKEGEKAVVAFAAQPELKKYTKKYEEGNRDKEFLNQYFILKDRSGLDCSDVLLDYFALVDDSQLLDSINVPRIGKITVFDKKLANRFVDAACAEAVNPVKDKKHSTTVNKAICTFLSACVQKTAQADQEENFEEVLALKDRLFKATGAKNSATAASLGGGNIYIPSELLRLNYYSAKKKLDKFNHLFINYIAELQKKYKETREEKIAMLKAMEAKLKEAKESGNEAEYQAARKLNAMMSAFSSIDDYYTSTSMIENVERYEEIYEGEKDAAYKDRVAGWYVFLHQLSPSAKTATYVADKLLALDKKELAKEVLTLGLKDGSAAAGVEEGDVKACQAKLDELK
;
A
#
# COMPACT_ATOMS: atom_id res chain seq x y z
N MET A 1 1.00 62.48 33.09
CA MET A 1 1.78 61.94 31.94
C MET A 1 2.51 60.63 32.25
N LYS A 2 3.26 60.48 33.36
CA LYS A 2 4.01 59.25 33.67
C LYS A 2 3.13 57.99 33.86
N ARG A 3 1.92 58.12 34.42
CA ARG A 3 1.00 56.97 34.61
C ARG A 3 0.30 56.52 33.36
N PHE A 4 0.12 57.39 32.36
CA PHE A 4 -0.48 57.07 31.07
C PHE A 4 0.50 56.32 30.18
N VAL A 5 1.79 56.65 30.26
CA VAL A 5 2.88 55.98 29.50
C VAL A 5 3.08 54.55 30.00
N LEU A 6 2.92 54.29 31.33
CA LEU A 6 3.04 52.95 31.91
C LEU A 6 1.89 52.02 31.49
N LEU A 7 0.66 52.55 31.35
CA LEU A 7 -0.51 51.78 30.87
C LEU A 7 -0.42 51.45 29.37
N VAL A 8 0.14 52.35 28.57
CA VAL A 8 0.37 52.09 27.12
C VAL A 8 1.50 51.09 26.91
N LEU A 9 2.56 51.08 27.75
CA LEU A 9 3.61 50.08 27.70
C LEU A 9 3.13 48.67 28.10
N ILE A 10 2.18 48.53 29.01
CA ILE A 10 1.59 47.25 29.41
C ILE A 10 0.64 46.72 28.31
N LEU A 11 0.00 47.60 27.54
CA LEU A 11 -0.85 47.20 26.38
C LEU A 11 -0.05 46.77 25.14
N ILE A 12 1.20 47.18 24.99
CA ILE A 12 2.03 46.85 23.84
C ILE A 12 2.80 45.54 24.04
N THR A 13 2.97 45.03 25.26
CA THR A 13 3.62 43.74 25.53
C THR A 13 2.70 42.52 25.42
N GLY A 14 1.43 42.74 25.07
CA GLY A 14 0.36 41.69 25.07
C GLY A 14 0.05 40.99 23.77
N LEU A 15 0.72 41.28 22.66
CA LEU A 15 0.34 40.71 21.35
C LEU A 15 1.53 40.44 20.42
N THR A 16 2.43 39.60 20.85
CA THR A 16 3.16 38.77 19.88
C THR A 16 2.72 37.33 20.09
N VAL A 17 1.49 37.04 19.68
CA VAL A 17 1.12 35.67 19.32
C VAL A 17 1.88 35.42 18.03
N PHE A 18 3.17 35.07 18.13
CA PHE A 18 3.82 34.37 17.04
C PHE A 18 3.03 33.08 16.85
N SER A 19 2.39 32.98 15.70
CA SER A 19 1.82 31.78 15.16
C SER A 19 2.91 30.72 15.11
N GLN A 20 3.11 30.01 16.24
CA GLN A 20 4.09 28.96 16.38
C GLN A 20 3.43 27.64 16.01
N GLY A 21 4.11 26.85 15.18
CA GLY A 21 3.72 25.47 14.94
C GLY A 21 3.77 24.60 16.19
N ILE A 22 3.77 23.28 16.03
CA ILE A 22 3.86 22.35 17.17
C ILE A 22 5.19 22.56 17.93
N GLU A 23 5.10 22.74 19.22
CA GLU A 23 6.23 22.77 20.15
C GLU A 23 6.51 21.37 20.65
N PHE A 24 7.64 20.78 20.24
CA PHE A 24 8.05 19.45 20.66
C PHE A 24 8.92 19.52 21.92
N GLN A 25 8.62 18.64 22.87
CA GLN A 25 9.39 18.44 24.09
C GLN A 25 10.80 17.93 23.76
N LYS A 26 11.78 18.31 24.59
CA LYS A 26 13.18 17.88 24.45
C LYS A 26 13.54 16.76 25.44
N GLU A 27 12.68 16.57 26.42
CA GLU A 27 12.79 15.56 27.46
C GLU A 27 12.62 14.15 26.87
N ARG A 28 13.10 13.16 27.59
CA ARG A 28 12.94 11.76 27.24
C ARG A 28 11.48 11.31 27.35
N TYR A 29 11.11 10.28 26.63
CA TYR A 29 9.74 9.75 26.63
C TYR A 29 9.19 9.48 28.02
N ALA A 30 9.98 8.86 28.91
CA ALA A 30 9.55 8.59 30.30
C ALA A 30 9.25 9.87 31.10
N GLU A 31 10.06 10.90 30.91
CA GLU A 31 9.88 12.21 31.62
C GLU A 31 8.62 12.91 31.11
N VAL A 32 8.37 12.85 29.79
CA VAL A 32 7.15 13.43 29.18
C VAL A 32 5.89 12.69 29.66
N LEU A 33 5.94 11.36 29.85
CA LEU A 33 4.83 10.61 30.44
C LEU A 33 4.52 11.08 31.87
N GLU A 34 5.55 11.28 32.70
CA GLU A 34 5.37 11.80 34.06
C GLU A 34 4.77 13.22 34.07
N MET A 35 5.17 14.08 33.11
CA MET A 35 4.57 15.40 32.94
C MET A 35 3.09 15.27 32.53
N ALA A 36 2.80 14.38 31.60
CA ALA A 36 1.44 14.13 31.13
C ALA A 36 0.53 13.61 32.24
N LYS A 37 1.03 12.72 33.09
CA LYS A 37 0.31 12.21 34.26
C LYS A 37 -0.04 13.30 35.21
N LYS A 38 0.92 14.18 35.56
CA LYS A 38 0.72 15.33 36.49
C LYS A 38 -0.27 16.36 35.94
N GLN A 39 -0.28 16.57 34.60
CA GLN A 39 -1.14 17.55 33.93
C GLN A 39 -2.47 16.96 33.45
N ASN A 40 -2.70 15.66 33.59
CA ASN A 40 -3.83 14.93 33.02
C ASN A 40 -4.01 15.23 31.50
N LYS A 41 -2.89 15.19 30.78
CA LYS A 41 -2.85 15.41 29.32
C LYS A 41 -2.41 14.15 28.58
N LEU A 42 -2.72 14.09 27.29
CA LEU A 42 -2.13 13.11 26.38
C LEU A 42 -0.74 13.56 25.94
N VAL A 43 0.13 12.59 25.66
CA VAL A 43 1.35 12.77 24.88
C VAL A 43 1.03 12.46 23.43
N PHE A 44 1.15 13.45 22.55
CA PHE A 44 1.19 13.24 21.10
C PHE A 44 2.59 12.84 20.68
N ILE A 45 2.75 11.76 19.91
CA ILE A 45 4.04 11.24 19.46
C ILE A 45 4.04 11.10 17.94
N ASP A 46 4.93 11.85 17.27
CA ASP A 46 5.27 11.65 15.85
C ASP A 46 6.38 10.59 15.75
N ILE A 47 6.04 9.39 15.30
CA ILE A 47 7.01 8.33 15.02
C ILE A 47 7.37 8.39 13.54
N TYR A 48 8.65 8.69 13.26
CA TYR A 48 9.14 8.92 11.91
C TYR A 48 10.48 8.21 11.65
N THR A 49 10.92 8.23 10.39
CA THR A 49 12.29 7.87 9.96
C THR A 49 12.88 8.97 9.09
N SER A 50 14.19 9.07 9.03
CA SER A 50 14.89 10.14 8.28
C SER A 50 14.73 10.05 6.75
N TRP A 51 14.43 8.86 6.21
CA TRP A 51 14.19 8.61 4.77
C TRP A 51 12.72 8.77 4.34
N CYS A 52 11.78 8.87 5.27
CA CYS A 52 10.35 8.93 5.01
C CYS A 52 9.92 10.26 4.38
N GLY A 53 9.56 10.25 3.11
CA GLY A 53 9.08 11.44 2.38
C GLY A 53 7.83 12.07 2.98
N PRO A 54 6.74 11.31 3.24
CA PRO A 54 5.54 11.84 3.89
C PRO A 54 5.80 12.43 5.29
N CYS A 55 6.77 11.89 6.06
CA CYS A 55 7.15 12.43 7.37
C CYS A 55 7.80 13.83 7.21
N LYS A 56 8.67 14.00 6.22
CA LYS A 56 9.26 15.30 5.89
C LYS A 56 8.18 16.31 5.50
N HIS A 57 7.22 15.89 4.67
CA HIS A 57 6.09 16.75 4.32
C HIS A 57 5.30 17.22 5.54
N MET A 58 5.01 16.34 6.51
CA MET A 58 4.35 16.71 7.76
C MET A 58 5.18 17.73 8.55
N ALA A 59 6.48 17.48 8.70
CA ALA A 59 7.40 18.36 9.42
C ALA A 59 7.54 19.75 8.79
N ASP A 60 7.58 19.82 7.46
CA ASP A 60 7.87 21.07 6.74
C ASP A 60 6.60 21.87 6.41
N LYS A 61 5.44 21.24 6.24
CA LYS A 61 4.23 21.86 5.70
C LYS A 61 3.03 21.85 6.64
N VAL A 62 2.95 20.91 7.58
CA VAL A 62 1.77 20.75 8.45
C VAL A 62 2.07 21.21 9.87
N PHE A 63 3.10 20.69 10.51
CA PHE A 63 3.44 21.03 11.89
C PHE A 63 3.76 22.51 12.13
N PRO A 64 4.37 23.26 11.18
CA PRO A 64 4.62 24.68 11.37
C PRO A 64 3.39 25.59 11.28
N GLN A 65 2.23 25.03 10.89
CA GLN A 65 1.01 25.83 10.71
C GLN A 65 0.42 26.26 12.06
N ALA A 66 0.07 27.54 12.17
CA ALA A 66 -0.52 28.13 13.37
C ALA A 66 -1.67 27.34 13.93
N LYS A 67 -2.65 27.01 13.08
CA LYS A 67 -3.85 26.26 13.45
C LYS A 67 -3.50 24.92 14.11
N VAL A 68 -2.44 24.27 13.63
CA VAL A 68 -1.97 22.99 14.16
C VAL A 68 -1.28 23.21 15.53
N GLY A 69 -0.36 24.19 15.59
CA GLY A 69 0.34 24.53 16.83
C GLY A 69 -0.60 24.94 17.94
N GLU A 70 -1.54 25.84 17.65
CA GLU A 70 -2.56 26.30 18.61
C GLU A 70 -3.33 25.13 19.22
N TYR A 71 -3.80 24.18 18.37
CA TYR A 71 -4.55 23.05 18.87
C TYR A 71 -3.69 22.05 19.64
N TYR A 72 -2.56 21.63 19.05
CA TYR A 72 -1.73 20.57 19.63
C TYR A 72 -1.02 21.00 20.90
N ASN A 73 -0.51 22.24 20.98
CA ASN A 73 0.17 22.77 22.17
C ASN A 73 -0.81 22.97 23.34
N ALA A 74 -2.08 23.30 23.04
CA ALA A 74 -3.09 23.45 24.08
C ALA A 74 -3.50 22.10 24.70
N HIS A 75 -3.62 21.03 23.88
CA HIS A 75 -4.23 19.79 24.32
C HIS A 75 -3.23 18.67 24.65
N PHE A 76 -2.00 18.73 24.12
CA PHE A 76 -1.04 17.64 24.21
C PHE A 76 0.34 18.11 24.70
N LEU A 77 1.10 17.17 25.24
CA LEU A 77 2.56 17.27 25.30
C LEU A 77 3.10 16.59 24.04
N ASN A 78 3.74 17.35 23.15
CA ASN A 78 4.10 16.87 21.85
C ASN A 78 5.52 16.30 21.84
N LEU A 79 5.73 15.10 21.33
CA LEU A 79 7.01 14.42 21.24
C LEU A 79 7.27 13.96 19.82
N LYS A 80 8.53 14.00 19.38
CA LYS A 80 8.94 13.54 18.04
C LYS A 80 10.08 12.54 18.18
N LEU A 81 9.89 11.30 17.68
CA LEU A 81 10.81 10.19 17.91
C LEU A 81 11.21 9.54 16.59
N ASP A 82 12.52 9.48 16.33
CA ASP A 82 13.08 8.73 15.20
C ASP A 82 13.11 7.23 15.57
N ALA A 83 12.35 6.43 14.83
CA ALA A 83 12.18 5.00 15.07
C ALA A 83 13.45 4.16 14.86
N GLU A 84 14.45 4.70 14.16
CA GLU A 84 15.70 3.99 13.83
C GLU A 84 16.91 4.53 14.59
N LYS A 85 16.93 5.82 14.93
CA LYS A 85 18.10 6.49 15.50
C LYS A 85 18.00 6.74 16.98
N SER A 86 16.79 6.94 17.53
CA SER A 86 16.63 7.19 18.95
C SER A 86 16.25 5.94 19.72
N GLU A 87 16.79 5.76 20.93
CA GLU A 87 16.45 4.62 21.80
C GLU A 87 14.97 4.63 22.18
N ASP A 88 14.45 5.80 22.56
CA ASP A 88 13.03 5.96 22.89
C ASP A 88 12.16 5.68 21.65
N GLY A 89 12.60 6.11 20.44
CA GLY A 89 11.89 5.85 19.19
C GLY A 89 11.81 4.36 18.83
N LYS A 90 12.92 3.63 18.95
CA LYS A 90 12.96 2.18 18.74
C LYS A 90 12.05 1.46 19.72
N MET A 91 12.15 1.83 21.01
CA MET A 91 11.34 1.23 22.07
C MET A 91 9.86 1.49 21.85
N VAL A 92 9.44 2.74 21.59
CA VAL A 92 8.03 3.12 21.38
C VAL A 92 7.50 2.48 20.11
N ALA A 93 8.26 2.50 19.00
CA ALA A 93 7.84 1.85 17.75
C ALA A 93 7.59 0.34 17.93
N LYS A 94 8.47 -0.35 18.67
CA LYS A 94 8.31 -1.78 19.01
C LYS A 94 7.11 -2.02 19.90
N THR A 95 6.97 -1.23 20.99
CA THR A 95 5.88 -1.38 21.98
C THR A 95 4.50 -1.25 21.32
N PHE A 96 4.34 -0.30 20.39
CA PHE A 96 3.05 -0.05 19.75
C PHE A 96 2.93 -0.70 18.35
N GLY A 97 3.85 -1.57 17.95
CA GLY A 97 3.80 -2.31 16.69
C GLY A 97 3.77 -1.41 15.47
N VAL A 98 4.61 -0.37 15.45
CA VAL A 98 4.69 0.56 14.31
C VAL A 98 5.38 -0.13 13.13
N SER A 99 4.67 -0.25 12.01
CA SER A 99 5.14 -0.92 10.77
C SER A 99 5.13 -0.02 9.54
N ALA A 100 4.68 1.24 9.68
CA ALA A 100 4.62 2.22 8.59
C ALA A 100 4.83 3.64 9.11
N TYR A 101 5.32 4.55 8.26
CA TYR A 101 5.65 5.93 8.64
C TYR A 101 4.97 6.96 7.72
N PRO A 102 4.54 8.12 8.26
CA PRO A 102 4.50 8.45 9.69
C PRO A 102 3.38 7.68 10.41
N THR A 103 3.63 7.31 11.66
CA THR A 103 2.62 6.85 12.62
C THR A 103 2.51 7.87 13.74
N PHE A 104 1.30 8.26 14.06
CA PHE A 104 0.99 9.21 15.11
C PHE A 104 0.27 8.49 16.25
N LEU A 105 0.83 8.62 17.45
CA LEU A 105 0.32 7.99 18.65
C LEU A 105 -0.11 9.06 19.67
N PHE A 106 -1.18 8.77 20.40
CA PHE A 106 -1.60 9.53 21.56
C PHE A 106 -1.67 8.57 22.74
N VAL A 107 -0.81 8.80 23.73
CA VAL A 107 -0.72 7.97 24.91
C VAL A 107 -1.07 8.78 26.17
N ASN A 108 -1.66 8.13 27.17
CA ASN A 108 -1.90 8.77 28.47
C ASN A 108 -0.63 8.81 29.33
N GLY A 109 -0.70 9.43 30.51
CA GLY A 109 0.43 9.52 31.44
C GLY A 109 0.87 8.17 32.02
N ASP A 110 0.10 7.10 31.88
CA ASP A 110 0.47 5.74 32.25
C ASP A 110 1.14 4.97 31.10
N GLY A 111 1.34 5.61 29.93
CA GLY A 111 1.92 5.01 28.74
C GLY A 111 0.94 4.11 27.94
N GLU A 112 -0.36 4.15 28.23
CA GLU A 112 -1.38 3.39 27.52
C GLU A 112 -1.79 4.12 26.22
N LEU A 113 -1.90 3.38 25.11
CA LEU A 113 -2.38 3.93 23.84
C LEU A 113 -3.86 4.30 23.94
N VAL A 114 -4.16 5.56 23.63
CA VAL A 114 -5.51 6.12 23.64
C VAL A 114 -6.06 6.26 22.23
N TYR A 115 -5.22 6.73 21.28
CA TYR A 115 -5.59 6.91 19.90
C TYR A 115 -4.37 6.77 19.00
N ARG A 116 -4.57 6.30 17.76
CA ARG A 116 -3.53 6.26 16.73
C ARG A 116 -4.09 6.48 15.35
N PHE A 117 -3.26 7.05 14.46
CA PHE A 117 -3.54 7.08 13.02
C PHE A 117 -2.24 7.03 12.21
N LEU A 118 -2.38 6.76 10.91
CA LEU A 118 -1.29 6.51 9.98
C LEU A 118 -1.33 7.49 8.81
N GLY A 119 -0.14 7.77 8.27
CA GLY A 119 0.05 8.51 7.04
C GLY A 119 -0.11 10.02 7.16
N GLY A 120 0.45 10.74 6.20
CA GLY A 120 0.37 12.21 6.14
C GLY A 120 -1.06 12.70 6.01
N LYS A 121 -1.34 13.89 6.58
CA LYS A 121 -2.65 14.55 6.57
C LYS A 121 -2.51 15.99 6.11
N THR A 122 -3.58 16.55 5.59
CA THR A 122 -3.69 18.02 5.44
C THR A 122 -3.83 18.68 6.81
N VAL A 123 -3.61 19.99 6.89
CA VAL A 123 -3.72 20.78 8.13
C VAL A 123 -5.05 20.53 8.83
N ASP A 124 -6.17 20.65 8.12
CA ASP A 124 -7.50 20.49 8.70
C ASP A 124 -7.78 19.05 9.16
N MET A 125 -7.31 18.07 8.38
CA MET A 125 -7.46 16.66 8.75
C MET A 125 -6.59 16.34 9.98
N PHE A 126 -5.40 16.92 10.08
CA PHE A 126 -4.51 16.68 11.22
C PHE A 126 -5.07 17.24 12.53
N VAL A 127 -5.68 18.44 12.48
CA VAL A 127 -6.41 18.98 13.65
C VAL A 127 -7.57 18.09 14.05
N LYS A 128 -8.36 17.59 13.07
CA LYS A 128 -9.44 16.64 13.33
C LYS A 128 -8.97 15.32 13.97
N GLU A 129 -7.78 14.84 13.63
CA GLU A 129 -7.22 13.66 14.29
C GLU A 129 -6.88 13.97 15.77
N GLY A 130 -6.39 15.18 16.08
CA GLY A 130 -6.21 15.63 17.45
C GLY A 130 -7.53 15.71 18.24
N GLU A 131 -8.58 16.22 17.61
CA GLU A 131 -9.95 16.27 18.19
C GLU A 131 -10.45 14.88 18.55
N LYS A 132 -10.26 13.89 17.65
CA LYS A 132 -10.60 12.48 17.92
C LYS A 132 -9.82 11.93 19.12
N ALA A 133 -8.54 12.26 19.24
CA ALA A 133 -7.72 11.81 20.35
C ALA A 133 -8.24 12.34 21.71
N VAL A 134 -8.68 13.61 21.74
CA VAL A 134 -9.30 14.20 22.95
C VAL A 134 -10.61 13.48 23.31
N VAL A 135 -11.45 13.19 22.31
CA VAL A 135 -12.71 12.44 22.51
C VAL A 135 -12.41 11.01 22.99
N ALA A 136 -11.41 10.33 22.41
CA ALA A 136 -11.00 9.00 22.82
C ALA A 136 -10.47 9.00 24.28
N PHE A 137 -9.73 10.04 24.67
CA PHE A 137 -9.25 10.20 26.05
C PHE A 137 -10.39 10.34 27.06
N ALA A 138 -11.36 11.15 26.74
CA ALA A 138 -12.56 11.29 27.57
C ALA A 138 -13.36 9.98 27.69
N ALA A 139 -13.30 9.10 26.67
CA ALA A 139 -13.98 7.81 26.65
C ALA A 139 -13.21 6.69 27.38
N GLN A 140 -11.94 6.91 27.82
CA GLN A 140 -11.10 5.88 28.45
C GLN A 140 -11.73 5.17 29.65
N PRO A 141 -12.42 5.86 30.60
CA PRO A 141 -13.04 5.16 31.73
C PRO A 141 -14.12 4.16 31.28
N GLU A 142 -14.91 4.54 30.27
CA GLU A 142 -15.94 3.67 29.71
C GLU A 142 -15.30 2.49 28.95
N LEU A 143 -14.29 2.76 28.14
CA LEU A 143 -13.53 1.72 27.41
C LEU A 143 -12.93 0.70 28.39
N LYS A 144 -12.30 1.12 29.47
CA LYS A 144 -11.75 0.23 30.53
C LYS A 144 -12.84 -0.64 31.16
N LYS A 145 -14.04 -0.08 31.39
CA LYS A 145 -15.18 -0.84 31.91
C LYS A 145 -15.64 -1.91 30.92
N TYR A 146 -15.71 -1.59 29.62
CA TYR A 146 -16.07 -2.56 28.58
C TYR A 146 -15.00 -3.62 28.41
N THR A 147 -13.71 -3.23 28.41
CA THR A 147 -12.58 -4.18 28.35
C THR A 147 -12.66 -5.21 29.49
N LYS A 148 -12.86 -4.76 30.70
CA LYS A 148 -12.99 -5.64 31.87
C LYS A 148 -14.16 -6.63 31.69
N LYS A 149 -15.34 -6.17 31.31
CA LYS A 149 -16.51 -7.04 31.08
C LYS A 149 -16.27 -8.04 29.94
N TYR A 150 -15.55 -7.65 28.90
CA TYR A 150 -15.16 -8.54 27.81
C TYR A 150 -14.20 -9.63 28.27
N GLU A 151 -13.21 -9.29 29.09
CA GLU A 151 -12.27 -10.22 29.74
C GLU A 151 -12.98 -11.17 30.71
N GLU A 152 -14.02 -10.70 31.39
CA GLU A 152 -14.91 -11.49 32.25
C GLU A 152 -15.85 -12.43 31.47
N GLY A 153 -15.79 -12.42 30.12
CA GLY A 153 -16.52 -13.34 29.26
C GLY A 153 -17.88 -12.83 28.76
N ASN A 154 -18.20 -11.54 28.92
CA ASN A 154 -19.43 -11.02 28.33
C ASN A 154 -19.34 -11.02 26.81
N ARG A 155 -20.26 -11.72 26.15
CA ARG A 155 -20.37 -11.88 24.69
C ARG A 155 -21.79 -11.57 24.17
N ASP A 156 -22.57 -10.79 24.95
CA ASP A 156 -23.86 -10.31 24.45
C ASP A 156 -23.68 -9.46 23.18
N LYS A 157 -24.57 -9.63 22.19
CA LYS A 157 -24.44 -8.99 20.87
C LYS A 157 -24.45 -7.46 20.96
N GLU A 158 -25.33 -6.88 21.78
CA GLU A 158 -25.39 -5.44 21.96
C GLU A 158 -24.18 -4.90 22.73
N PHE A 159 -23.71 -5.63 23.73
CA PHE A 159 -22.46 -5.32 24.44
C PHE A 159 -21.27 -5.31 23.47
N LEU A 160 -21.09 -6.34 22.62
CA LEU A 160 -20.04 -6.41 21.62
C LEU A 160 -20.12 -5.27 20.61
N ASN A 161 -21.34 -4.90 20.19
CA ASN A 161 -21.57 -3.76 19.33
C ASN A 161 -21.08 -2.44 19.94
N GLN A 162 -21.41 -2.16 21.19
CA GLN A 162 -20.98 -0.95 21.88
C GLN A 162 -19.46 -0.96 22.13
N TYR A 163 -18.91 -2.09 22.52
CA TYR A 163 -17.46 -2.23 22.73
C TYR A 163 -16.67 -2.02 21.44
N PHE A 164 -17.14 -2.58 20.31
CA PHE A 164 -16.59 -2.29 19.00
C PHE A 164 -16.57 -0.77 18.69
N ILE A 165 -17.70 -0.08 18.92
CA ILE A 165 -17.79 1.36 18.65
C ILE A 165 -16.79 2.15 19.48
N LEU A 166 -16.58 1.80 20.75
CA LEU A 166 -15.59 2.45 21.63
C LEU A 166 -14.17 2.21 21.14
N LYS A 167 -13.81 0.95 20.79
CA LYS A 167 -12.48 0.61 20.24
C LYS A 167 -12.23 1.31 18.89
N ASP A 168 -13.20 1.29 17.97
CA ASP A 168 -13.06 1.90 16.64
C ASP A 168 -12.88 3.42 16.71
N ARG A 169 -13.66 4.11 17.58
CA ARG A 169 -13.49 5.55 17.83
C ARG A 169 -12.12 5.90 18.41
N SER A 170 -11.53 4.99 19.13
CA SER A 170 -10.18 5.13 19.69
C SER A 170 -9.06 4.69 18.72
N GLY A 171 -9.40 4.25 17.51
CA GLY A 171 -8.43 3.75 16.53
C GLY A 171 -7.71 2.47 16.96
N LEU A 172 -8.31 1.70 17.89
CA LEU A 172 -7.79 0.45 18.39
C LEU A 172 -8.14 -0.71 17.46
N ASP A 173 -7.36 -1.79 17.51
CA ASP A 173 -7.72 -3.02 16.80
C ASP A 173 -9.02 -3.60 17.36
N CYS A 174 -9.97 -3.86 16.48
CA CYS A 174 -11.31 -4.34 16.81
C CYS A 174 -11.52 -5.83 16.44
N SER A 175 -10.47 -6.50 15.93
CA SER A 175 -10.61 -7.83 15.34
C SER A 175 -11.19 -8.83 16.33
N ASP A 176 -10.70 -8.86 17.56
CA ASP A 176 -11.18 -9.74 18.65
C ASP A 176 -12.68 -9.60 18.89
N VAL A 177 -13.15 -8.39 19.11
CA VAL A 177 -14.56 -8.09 19.37
C VAL A 177 -15.43 -8.37 18.15
N LEU A 178 -14.93 -8.09 16.95
CA LEU A 178 -15.68 -8.33 15.71
C LEU A 178 -15.77 -9.81 15.35
N LEU A 179 -14.75 -10.62 15.66
CA LEU A 179 -14.85 -12.08 15.51
C LEU A 179 -15.98 -12.64 16.38
N ASP A 180 -16.02 -12.26 17.66
CA ASP A 180 -17.10 -12.68 18.56
C ASP A 180 -18.47 -12.14 18.13
N TYR A 181 -18.53 -10.88 17.67
CA TYR A 181 -19.76 -10.28 17.16
C TYR A 181 -20.30 -11.04 15.93
N PHE A 182 -19.46 -11.31 14.93
CA PHE A 182 -19.88 -12.00 13.71
C PHE A 182 -20.19 -13.49 13.94
N ALA A 183 -19.70 -14.09 15.01
CA ALA A 183 -20.14 -15.43 15.43
C ALA A 183 -21.62 -15.46 15.82
N LEU A 184 -22.20 -14.32 16.20
CA LEU A 184 -23.62 -14.17 16.59
C LEU A 184 -24.49 -13.56 15.48
N VAL A 185 -23.89 -13.23 14.31
CA VAL A 185 -24.61 -12.65 13.17
C VAL A 185 -25.08 -13.77 12.24
N ASP A 186 -26.35 -13.78 11.89
CA ASP A 186 -26.91 -14.71 10.90
C ASP A 186 -26.38 -14.39 9.49
N ASP A 187 -26.26 -15.42 8.64
CA ASP A 187 -25.76 -15.28 7.28
C ASP A 187 -26.55 -14.30 6.44
N SER A 188 -27.87 -14.23 6.66
CA SER A 188 -28.76 -13.24 6.01
C SER A 188 -28.46 -11.78 6.35
N GLN A 189 -27.77 -11.53 7.45
CA GLN A 189 -27.42 -10.19 7.95
C GLN A 189 -25.94 -9.82 7.71
N LEU A 190 -25.12 -10.75 7.24
CA LEU A 190 -23.65 -10.51 7.08
C LEU A 190 -23.35 -9.28 6.23
N LEU A 191 -24.10 -9.08 5.14
CA LEU A 191 -23.87 -8.01 4.17
C LEU A 191 -24.82 -6.83 4.37
N ASP A 192 -25.41 -6.67 5.55
CA ASP A 192 -26.19 -5.48 5.86
C ASP A 192 -25.31 -4.21 5.91
N SER A 193 -25.93 -3.06 5.68
CA SER A 193 -25.25 -1.76 5.67
C SER A 193 -24.48 -1.44 6.97
N ILE A 194 -24.91 -2.02 8.10
CA ILE A 194 -24.24 -1.89 9.40
C ILE A 194 -22.99 -2.80 9.47
N ASN A 195 -23.06 -3.99 8.90
CA ASN A 195 -22.03 -5.03 9.02
C ASN A 195 -20.92 -4.90 7.99
N VAL A 196 -21.24 -4.50 6.75
CA VAL A 196 -20.26 -4.35 5.67
C VAL A 196 -19.04 -3.47 6.07
N PRO A 197 -19.20 -2.27 6.66
CA PRO A 197 -18.05 -1.48 7.09
C PRO A 197 -17.19 -2.15 8.17
N ARG A 198 -17.79 -3.03 9.00
CA ARG A 198 -17.10 -3.75 10.08
C ARG A 198 -16.20 -4.86 9.56
N ILE A 199 -16.60 -5.52 8.46
CA ILE A 199 -15.79 -6.57 7.82
C ILE A 199 -14.39 -6.05 7.50
N GLY A 200 -14.28 -4.85 6.92
CA GLY A 200 -13.00 -4.21 6.57
C GLY A 200 -12.14 -3.75 7.76
N LYS A 201 -12.66 -3.87 9.01
CA LYS A 201 -11.93 -3.56 10.25
C LYS A 201 -11.28 -4.78 10.88
N ILE A 202 -11.60 -5.98 10.40
CA ILE A 202 -10.99 -7.22 10.87
C ILE A 202 -9.64 -7.40 10.18
N THR A 203 -8.57 -7.60 10.95
CA THR A 203 -7.20 -7.76 10.46
C THR A 203 -6.62 -9.13 10.79
N VAL A 204 -7.38 -9.99 11.46
CA VAL A 204 -6.99 -11.36 11.86
C VAL A 204 -7.74 -12.36 10.99
N PHE A 205 -7.06 -13.41 10.53
CA PHE A 205 -7.66 -14.47 9.76
C PHE A 205 -8.36 -15.48 10.65
N ASP A 206 -9.68 -15.62 10.50
CA ASP A 206 -10.48 -16.72 10.96
C ASP A 206 -11.06 -17.46 9.75
N LYS A 207 -10.68 -18.71 9.54
CA LYS A 207 -11.04 -19.49 8.36
C LYS A 207 -12.55 -19.64 8.18
N LYS A 208 -13.30 -19.89 9.26
CA LYS A 208 -14.76 -20.08 9.20
C LYS A 208 -15.44 -18.79 8.79
N LEU A 209 -15.09 -17.68 9.42
CA LEU A 209 -15.69 -16.38 9.16
C LEU A 209 -15.30 -15.86 7.76
N ALA A 210 -14.03 -16.05 7.35
CA ALA A 210 -13.55 -15.65 6.04
C ALA A 210 -14.32 -16.37 4.91
N ASN A 211 -14.57 -17.67 5.06
CA ASN A 211 -15.41 -18.42 4.12
C ASN A 211 -16.84 -17.87 4.09
N ARG A 212 -17.48 -17.60 5.23
CA ARG A 212 -18.82 -17.01 5.27
C ARG A 212 -18.90 -15.67 4.52
N PHE A 213 -17.93 -14.79 4.73
CA PHE A 213 -17.88 -13.49 4.02
C PHE A 213 -17.71 -13.65 2.52
N VAL A 214 -16.79 -14.51 2.08
CA VAL A 214 -16.56 -14.74 0.66
C VAL A 214 -17.72 -15.46 0.00
N ASP A 215 -18.36 -16.44 0.66
CA ASP A 215 -19.56 -17.11 0.16
C ASP A 215 -20.72 -16.13 -0.04
N ALA A 216 -20.97 -15.26 0.94
CA ALA A 216 -22.02 -14.24 0.85
C ALA A 216 -21.72 -13.24 -0.28
N ALA A 217 -20.47 -12.78 -0.45
CA ALA A 217 -20.09 -11.88 -1.54
C ALA A 217 -20.18 -12.52 -2.92
N CYS A 218 -19.82 -13.81 -3.03
CA CYS A 218 -19.98 -14.55 -4.29
C CYS A 218 -21.46 -14.74 -4.65
N ALA A 219 -22.32 -15.00 -3.68
CA ALA A 219 -23.77 -15.08 -3.88
C ALA A 219 -24.35 -13.73 -4.32
N GLU A 220 -23.95 -12.64 -3.67
CA GLU A 220 -24.33 -11.25 -4.04
C GLU A 220 -23.86 -10.88 -5.44
N ALA A 221 -22.68 -11.34 -5.88
CA ALA A 221 -22.15 -11.08 -7.22
C ALA A 221 -22.98 -11.79 -8.32
N VAL A 222 -23.51 -12.97 -8.04
CA VAL A 222 -24.33 -13.76 -8.98
C VAL A 222 -25.77 -13.27 -9.03
N ASN A 223 -26.35 -12.97 -7.86
CA ASN A 223 -27.73 -12.50 -7.71
C ASN A 223 -27.77 -11.29 -6.77
N PRO A 224 -27.51 -10.08 -7.28
CA PRO A 224 -27.50 -8.87 -6.48
C PRO A 224 -28.85 -8.64 -5.79
N VAL A 225 -28.84 -8.60 -4.45
CA VAL A 225 -30.05 -8.33 -3.64
C VAL A 225 -30.35 -6.84 -3.60
N LYS A 226 -29.32 -6.01 -3.75
CA LYS A 226 -29.38 -4.54 -3.72
C LYS A 226 -28.77 -3.94 -4.98
N ASP A 227 -28.62 -2.62 -4.98
CA ASP A 227 -28.04 -1.90 -6.12
C ASP A 227 -26.53 -2.14 -6.30
N LYS A 228 -26.00 -1.74 -7.47
CA LYS A 228 -24.59 -1.85 -7.83
C LYS A 228 -23.66 -1.15 -6.83
N LYS A 229 -24.10 -0.08 -6.17
CA LYS A 229 -23.33 0.65 -5.17
C LYS A 229 -23.12 -0.18 -3.92
N HIS A 230 -24.13 -0.94 -3.49
CA HIS A 230 -24.03 -1.86 -2.37
C HIS A 230 -23.03 -2.98 -2.67
N SER A 231 -23.16 -3.66 -3.82
CA SER A 231 -22.24 -4.73 -4.23
C SER A 231 -20.79 -4.23 -4.33
N THR A 232 -20.57 -3.00 -4.83
CA THR A 232 -19.23 -2.37 -4.85
C THR A 232 -18.68 -2.17 -3.43
N THR A 233 -19.54 -1.73 -2.49
CA THR A 233 -19.15 -1.50 -1.09
C THR A 233 -18.80 -2.82 -0.38
N VAL A 234 -19.60 -3.87 -0.61
CA VAL A 234 -19.34 -5.24 -0.12
C VAL A 234 -17.99 -5.74 -0.63
N ASN A 235 -17.76 -5.70 -1.94
CA ASN A 235 -16.50 -6.15 -2.53
C ASN A 235 -15.31 -5.40 -1.95
N LYS A 236 -15.40 -4.07 -1.80
CA LYS A 236 -14.35 -3.26 -1.19
C LYS A 236 -14.05 -3.69 0.26
N ALA A 237 -15.07 -3.91 1.07
CA ALA A 237 -14.90 -4.31 2.47
C ALA A 237 -14.22 -5.68 2.58
N ILE A 238 -14.64 -6.66 1.77
CA ILE A 238 -14.06 -8.00 1.78
C ILE A 238 -12.65 -8.01 1.20
N CYS A 239 -12.37 -7.26 0.14
CA CYS A 239 -11.00 -7.08 -0.37
C CYS A 239 -10.09 -6.43 0.68
N THR A 240 -10.57 -5.45 1.45
CA THR A 240 -9.82 -4.84 2.56
C THR A 240 -9.50 -5.88 3.64
N PHE A 241 -10.48 -6.66 4.06
CA PHE A 241 -10.31 -7.76 5.01
C PHE A 241 -9.28 -8.80 4.52
N LEU A 242 -9.46 -9.33 3.30
CA LEU A 242 -8.52 -10.31 2.74
C LEU A 242 -7.11 -9.75 2.58
N SER A 243 -6.96 -8.47 2.21
CA SER A 243 -5.66 -7.80 2.11
C SER A 243 -4.93 -7.76 3.46
N ALA A 244 -5.66 -7.43 4.53
CA ALA A 244 -5.11 -7.45 5.88
C ALA A 244 -4.73 -8.88 6.32
N CYS A 245 -5.56 -9.88 6.00
CA CYS A 245 -5.27 -11.28 6.29
C CYS A 245 -4.02 -11.78 5.54
N VAL A 246 -3.87 -11.47 4.23
CA VAL A 246 -2.65 -11.80 3.46
C VAL A 246 -1.41 -11.25 4.16
N GLN A 247 -1.45 -9.97 4.55
CA GLN A 247 -0.31 -9.33 5.20
C GLN A 247 0.03 -9.96 6.55
N LYS A 248 -0.97 -10.17 7.39
CA LYS A 248 -0.77 -10.71 8.75
C LYS A 248 -0.31 -12.16 8.75
N THR A 249 -0.91 -13.02 7.92
CA THR A 249 -0.52 -14.45 7.82
C THR A 249 0.89 -14.59 7.24
N ALA A 250 1.26 -13.75 6.25
CA ALA A 250 2.61 -13.72 5.71
C ALA A 250 3.65 -13.22 6.75
N GLN A 251 3.34 -12.16 7.50
CA GLN A 251 4.21 -11.66 8.57
C GLN A 251 4.44 -12.68 9.67
N ALA A 252 3.38 -13.38 10.10
CA ALA A 252 3.41 -14.38 11.16
C ALA A 252 3.95 -15.74 10.71
N ASP A 253 4.34 -15.91 9.44
CA ASP A 253 4.79 -17.17 8.84
C ASP A 253 3.76 -18.32 8.96
N GLN A 254 2.48 -17.98 8.86
CA GLN A 254 1.37 -18.94 8.89
C GLN A 254 1.04 -19.40 7.47
N GLU A 255 1.88 -20.25 6.88
CA GLU A 255 1.80 -20.63 5.47
C GLU A 255 0.43 -21.24 5.08
N GLU A 256 -0.11 -22.14 5.90
CA GLU A 256 -1.41 -22.75 5.64
C GLU A 256 -2.53 -21.71 5.58
N ASN A 257 -2.58 -20.80 6.55
CA ASN A 257 -3.53 -19.69 6.57
C ASN A 257 -3.32 -18.73 5.40
N PHE A 258 -2.06 -18.44 5.04
CA PHE A 258 -1.72 -17.60 3.91
C PHE A 258 -2.26 -18.17 2.59
N GLU A 259 -2.07 -19.50 2.36
CA GLU A 259 -2.59 -20.17 1.17
C GLU A 259 -4.13 -20.20 1.13
N GLU A 260 -4.77 -20.41 2.27
CA GLU A 260 -6.24 -20.33 2.39
C GLU A 260 -6.76 -18.94 2.02
N VAL A 261 -6.12 -17.86 2.49
CA VAL A 261 -6.53 -16.49 2.15
C VAL A 261 -6.37 -16.24 0.65
N LEU A 262 -5.30 -16.74 0.02
CA LEU A 262 -5.12 -16.61 -1.43
C LEU A 262 -6.18 -17.38 -2.22
N ALA A 263 -6.56 -18.59 -1.77
CA ALA A 263 -7.64 -19.36 -2.38
C ALA A 263 -8.99 -18.62 -2.28
N LEU A 264 -9.28 -18.00 -1.13
CA LEU A 264 -10.49 -17.18 -0.93
C LEU A 264 -10.49 -15.95 -1.85
N LYS A 265 -9.37 -15.28 -1.99
CA LYS A 265 -9.19 -14.17 -2.93
C LYS A 265 -9.51 -14.60 -4.36
N ASP A 266 -8.90 -15.68 -4.83
CA ASP A 266 -9.05 -16.15 -6.20
C ASP A 266 -10.50 -16.58 -6.48
N ARG A 267 -11.18 -17.19 -5.51
CA ARG A 267 -12.61 -17.51 -5.58
C ARG A 267 -13.48 -16.27 -5.69
N LEU A 268 -13.23 -15.24 -4.87
CA LEU A 268 -13.95 -13.97 -4.91
C LEU A 268 -13.75 -13.29 -6.27
N PHE A 269 -12.51 -13.21 -6.76
CA PHE A 269 -12.19 -12.55 -8.03
C PHE A 269 -12.84 -13.25 -9.22
N LYS A 270 -12.86 -14.58 -9.21
CA LYS A 270 -13.57 -15.38 -10.22
C LYS A 270 -15.07 -15.08 -10.24
N ALA A 271 -15.71 -15.01 -9.06
CA ALA A 271 -17.14 -14.78 -8.94
C ALA A 271 -17.56 -13.35 -9.31
N THR A 272 -16.75 -12.36 -8.92
CA THR A 272 -17.05 -10.93 -9.15
C THR A 272 -16.58 -10.40 -10.51
N GLY A 273 -15.81 -11.20 -11.26
CA GLY A 273 -15.14 -10.75 -12.49
C GLY A 273 -14.01 -9.73 -12.22
N ALA A 274 -13.60 -9.56 -10.96
CA ALA A 274 -12.47 -8.71 -10.62
C ALA A 274 -11.19 -9.26 -11.25
N LYS A 275 -10.32 -8.35 -11.72
CA LYS A 275 -9.04 -8.73 -12.32
C LYS A 275 -7.90 -8.33 -11.39
N ASN A 276 -6.89 -9.19 -11.35
CA ASN A 276 -5.60 -8.79 -10.79
C ASN A 276 -5.03 -7.62 -11.61
N SER A 277 -4.57 -6.59 -10.93
CA SER A 277 -4.00 -5.40 -11.56
C SER A 277 -2.95 -4.79 -10.64
N ALA A 278 -1.72 -4.76 -11.12
CA ALA A 278 -0.63 -4.08 -10.40
C ALA A 278 -0.92 -2.57 -10.29
N THR A 279 -1.60 -1.98 -11.27
CA THR A 279 -2.04 -0.58 -11.25
C THR A 279 -3.05 -0.33 -10.13
N ALA A 280 -4.05 -1.22 -9.96
CA ALA A 280 -5.02 -1.08 -8.87
C ALA A 280 -4.35 -1.22 -7.49
N ALA A 281 -3.36 -2.09 -7.35
CA ALA A 281 -2.56 -2.23 -6.13
C ALA A 281 -1.78 -0.95 -5.82
N SER A 282 -1.11 -0.35 -6.82
CA SER A 282 -0.31 0.88 -6.67
C SER A 282 -1.15 2.12 -6.37
N LEU A 283 -2.40 2.17 -6.83
CA LEU A 283 -3.35 3.26 -6.58
C LEU A 283 -4.11 3.12 -5.25
N GLY A 284 -3.62 2.31 -4.32
CA GLY A 284 -4.19 2.18 -2.98
C GLY A 284 -5.26 1.09 -2.82
N GLY A 285 -5.41 0.21 -3.82
CA GLY A 285 -6.28 -0.97 -3.74
C GLY A 285 -5.75 -2.07 -2.81
N GLY A 286 -4.50 -1.92 -2.33
CA GLY A 286 -3.84 -2.89 -1.46
C GLY A 286 -3.32 -4.12 -2.21
N ASN A 287 -2.59 -4.97 -1.49
CA ASN A 287 -1.93 -6.17 -2.03
C ASN A 287 -2.91 -7.21 -2.63
N ILE A 288 -4.21 -7.09 -2.33
CA ILE A 288 -5.21 -8.06 -2.78
C ILE A 288 -5.32 -8.15 -4.31
N TYR A 289 -4.99 -7.08 -5.03
CA TYR A 289 -5.03 -7.05 -6.50
C TYR A 289 -3.75 -7.60 -7.18
N ILE A 290 -2.72 -7.88 -6.40
CA ILE A 290 -1.53 -8.57 -6.91
C ILE A 290 -1.90 -10.03 -7.23
N PRO A 291 -1.46 -10.62 -8.35
CA PRO A 291 -1.64 -12.04 -8.64
C PRO A 291 -1.17 -12.91 -7.47
N SER A 292 -1.93 -13.98 -7.17
CA SER A 292 -1.61 -14.87 -6.04
C SER A 292 -0.23 -15.52 -6.18
N GLU A 293 0.20 -15.79 -7.41
CA GLU A 293 1.54 -16.31 -7.71
C GLU A 293 2.64 -15.34 -7.27
N LEU A 294 2.48 -14.04 -7.53
CA LEU A 294 3.44 -13.02 -7.11
C LEU A 294 3.44 -12.83 -5.59
N LEU A 295 2.28 -12.92 -4.94
CA LEU A 295 2.19 -12.90 -3.48
C LEU A 295 2.93 -14.10 -2.86
N ARG A 296 2.81 -15.30 -3.45
CA ARG A 296 3.56 -16.51 -3.05
C ARG A 296 5.05 -16.34 -3.24
N LEU A 297 5.48 -15.83 -4.39
CA LEU A 297 6.90 -15.57 -4.67
C LEU A 297 7.51 -14.62 -3.62
N ASN A 298 6.82 -13.52 -3.33
CA ASN A 298 7.25 -12.57 -2.30
C ASN A 298 7.32 -13.23 -0.91
N TYR A 299 6.32 -14.03 -0.55
CA TYR A 299 6.28 -14.74 0.73
C TYR A 299 7.42 -15.78 0.83
N TYR A 300 7.57 -16.67 -0.16
CA TYR A 300 8.58 -17.72 -0.13
C TYR A 300 10.00 -17.17 -0.11
N SER A 301 10.26 -16.09 -0.87
CA SER A 301 11.53 -15.40 -0.85
C SER A 301 11.81 -14.77 0.52
N ALA A 302 10.87 -13.99 1.07
CA ALA A 302 11.03 -13.34 2.36
C ALA A 302 11.25 -14.33 3.52
N LYS A 303 10.67 -15.53 3.41
CA LYS A 303 10.80 -16.62 4.40
C LYS A 303 11.90 -17.63 4.06
N LYS A 304 12.71 -17.36 3.03
CA LYS A 304 13.82 -18.22 2.58
C LYS A 304 13.40 -19.67 2.26
N LYS A 305 12.16 -19.86 1.73
CA LYS A 305 11.63 -21.15 1.28
C LYS A 305 12.04 -21.40 -0.18
N LEU A 306 13.33 -21.58 -0.41
CA LEU A 306 13.99 -21.49 -1.72
C LEU A 306 13.47 -22.50 -2.72
N ASP A 307 13.23 -23.76 -2.32
CA ASP A 307 12.71 -24.79 -3.23
C ASP A 307 11.34 -24.44 -3.77
N LYS A 308 10.45 -23.95 -2.87
CA LYS A 308 9.10 -23.51 -3.26
C LYS A 308 9.15 -22.27 -4.15
N PHE A 309 10.03 -21.33 -3.83
CA PHE A 309 10.24 -20.16 -4.67
C PHE A 309 10.73 -20.53 -6.07
N ASN A 310 11.78 -21.34 -6.18
CA ASN A 310 12.38 -21.75 -7.45
C ASN A 310 11.37 -22.50 -8.32
N HIS A 311 10.66 -23.47 -7.75
CA HIS A 311 9.65 -24.24 -8.48
C HIS A 311 8.52 -23.34 -9.01
N LEU A 312 7.97 -22.48 -8.14
CA LEU A 312 6.90 -21.57 -8.51
C LEU A 312 7.35 -20.54 -9.55
N PHE A 313 8.57 -19.99 -9.39
CA PHE A 313 9.07 -18.93 -10.26
C PHE A 313 9.32 -19.45 -11.69
N ILE A 314 9.92 -20.62 -11.85
CA ILE A 314 10.14 -21.24 -13.16
C ILE A 314 8.80 -21.46 -13.88
N ASN A 315 7.80 -22.00 -13.18
CA ASN A 315 6.48 -22.23 -13.74
C ASN A 315 5.77 -20.90 -14.07
N TYR A 316 5.85 -19.91 -13.19
CA TYR A 316 5.25 -18.59 -13.39
C TYR A 316 5.78 -17.90 -14.66
N ILE A 317 7.11 -17.91 -14.87
CA ILE A 317 7.69 -17.33 -16.11
C ILE A 317 7.27 -18.13 -17.35
N ALA A 318 7.24 -19.44 -17.28
CA ALA A 318 6.80 -20.27 -18.41
C ALA A 318 5.36 -19.94 -18.84
N GLU A 319 4.45 -19.79 -17.87
CA GLU A 319 3.07 -19.38 -18.13
C GLU A 319 2.97 -17.94 -18.68
N LEU A 320 3.76 -17.00 -18.15
CA LEU A 320 3.85 -15.65 -18.69
C LEU A 320 4.31 -15.64 -20.15
N GLN A 321 5.35 -16.40 -20.48
CA GLN A 321 5.86 -16.50 -21.85
C GLN A 321 4.83 -17.10 -22.80
N LYS A 322 4.10 -18.12 -22.35
CA LYS A 322 3.03 -18.74 -23.13
C LYS A 322 1.91 -17.72 -23.39
N LYS A 323 1.40 -17.08 -22.33
CA LYS A 323 0.34 -16.08 -22.43
C LYS A 323 0.76 -14.89 -23.30
N TYR A 324 2.00 -14.44 -23.20
CA TYR A 324 2.51 -13.35 -24.03
C TYR A 324 2.52 -13.73 -25.52
N LYS A 325 2.91 -14.94 -25.85
CA LYS A 325 2.86 -15.43 -27.25
C LYS A 325 1.42 -15.46 -27.78
N GLU A 326 0.48 -15.95 -26.98
CA GLU A 326 -0.95 -16.07 -27.36
C GLU A 326 -1.62 -14.69 -27.54
N THR A 327 -1.31 -13.73 -26.65
CA THR A 327 -1.96 -12.40 -26.67
C THR A 327 -1.25 -11.37 -27.55
N ARG A 328 0.00 -11.61 -27.94
CA ARG A 328 0.79 -10.64 -28.72
C ARG A 328 0.19 -10.35 -30.09
N GLU A 329 -0.25 -11.38 -30.79
CA GLU A 329 -0.85 -11.24 -32.14
C GLU A 329 -2.18 -10.49 -32.06
N GLU A 330 -3.03 -10.81 -31.08
CA GLU A 330 -4.29 -10.11 -30.84
C GLU A 330 -4.05 -8.64 -30.50
N LYS A 331 -3.06 -8.35 -29.64
CA LYS A 331 -2.68 -6.99 -29.24
C LYS A 331 -2.16 -6.18 -30.43
N ILE A 332 -1.31 -6.78 -31.28
CA ILE A 332 -0.80 -6.14 -32.49
C ILE A 332 -1.96 -5.88 -33.48
N ALA A 333 -2.85 -6.83 -33.67
CA ALA A 333 -4.02 -6.67 -34.54
C ALA A 333 -4.95 -5.56 -34.05
N MET A 334 -5.20 -5.49 -32.72
CA MET A 334 -6.01 -4.45 -32.11
C MET A 334 -5.38 -3.06 -32.28
N LEU A 335 -4.07 -2.89 -32.02
CA LEU A 335 -3.37 -1.62 -32.20
C LEU A 335 -3.42 -1.16 -33.66
N LYS A 336 -3.17 -2.05 -34.63
CA LYS A 336 -3.31 -1.76 -36.08
C LYS A 336 -4.72 -1.32 -36.46
N ALA A 337 -5.75 -2.00 -35.94
CA ALA A 337 -7.14 -1.62 -36.17
C ALA A 337 -7.48 -0.24 -35.60
N MET A 338 -6.90 0.13 -34.44
CA MET A 338 -7.08 1.44 -33.83
C MET A 338 -6.35 2.55 -34.61
N GLU A 339 -5.15 2.28 -35.09
CA GLU A 339 -4.41 3.21 -35.97
C GLU A 339 -5.18 3.44 -37.28
N ALA A 340 -5.74 2.39 -37.86
CA ALA A 340 -6.58 2.50 -39.08
C ALA A 340 -7.82 3.36 -38.83
N LYS A 341 -8.54 3.16 -37.72
CA LYS A 341 -9.69 4.00 -37.31
C LYS A 341 -9.28 5.45 -37.07
N LEU A 342 -8.12 5.70 -36.44
CA LEU A 342 -7.60 7.05 -36.22
C LEU A 342 -7.30 7.75 -37.55
N LYS A 343 -6.73 7.01 -38.51
CA LYS A 343 -6.46 7.51 -39.85
C LYS A 343 -7.75 7.84 -40.59
N GLU A 344 -8.73 6.95 -40.58
CA GLU A 344 -10.05 7.12 -41.18
C GLU A 344 -10.78 8.35 -40.61
N ALA A 345 -10.81 8.47 -39.28
CA ALA A 345 -11.41 9.62 -38.60
C ALA A 345 -10.70 10.95 -38.98
N LYS A 346 -9.40 10.92 -39.19
CA LYS A 346 -8.65 12.11 -39.66
C LYS A 346 -9.01 12.45 -41.12
N GLU A 347 -9.16 11.48 -41.97
CA GLU A 347 -9.48 11.66 -43.40
C GLU A 347 -10.96 12.04 -43.64
N SER A 348 -11.86 11.66 -42.73
CA SER A 348 -13.30 12.07 -42.78
C SER A 348 -13.52 13.58 -42.58
N GLY A 349 -12.56 14.30 -42.07
CA GLY A 349 -12.69 15.72 -41.74
C GLY A 349 -13.60 16.03 -40.56
N ASN A 350 -14.11 15.00 -39.90
CA ASN A 350 -14.93 15.14 -38.66
C ASN A 350 -14.05 15.29 -37.43
N GLU A 351 -13.82 16.53 -37.03
CA GLU A 351 -12.93 16.84 -35.90
C GLU A 351 -13.37 16.18 -34.58
N ALA A 352 -14.65 16.09 -34.30
CA ALA A 352 -15.18 15.46 -33.09
C ALA A 352 -14.87 13.95 -33.05
N GLU A 353 -15.03 13.26 -34.19
CA GLU A 353 -14.72 11.83 -34.35
C GLU A 353 -13.21 11.59 -34.23
N TYR A 354 -12.40 12.44 -34.85
CA TYR A 354 -10.93 12.37 -34.75
C TYR A 354 -10.45 12.53 -33.31
N GLN A 355 -10.95 13.52 -32.56
CA GLN A 355 -10.58 13.75 -31.17
C GLN A 355 -11.02 12.58 -30.26
N ALA A 356 -12.20 11.99 -30.51
CA ALA A 356 -12.68 10.81 -29.79
C ALA A 356 -11.79 9.58 -30.07
N ALA A 357 -11.45 9.31 -31.32
CA ALA A 357 -10.56 8.22 -31.70
C ALA A 357 -9.15 8.41 -31.16
N ARG A 358 -8.61 9.64 -31.20
CA ARG A 358 -7.31 9.99 -30.64
C ARG A 358 -7.26 9.77 -29.11
N LYS A 359 -8.29 10.21 -28.40
CA LYS A 359 -8.39 10.02 -26.94
C LYS A 359 -8.46 8.53 -26.57
N LEU A 360 -9.26 7.75 -27.30
CA LEU A 360 -9.38 6.31 -27.10
C LEU A 360 -8.05 5.60 -27.37
N ASN A 361 -7.36 5.93 -28.46
CA ASN A 361 -6.07 5.35 -28.81
C ASN A 361 -5.01 5.66 -27.74
N ALA A 362 -4.91 6.93 -27.29
CA ALA A 362 -4.00 7.34 -26.23
C ALA A 362 -4.30 6.61 -24.92
N MET A 363 -5.57 6.46 -24.55
CA MET A 363 -5.99 5.78 -23.32
C MET A 363 -5.64 4.29 -23.38
N MET A 364 -5.95 3.60 -24.48
CA MET A 364 -5.68 2.16 -24.62
C MET A 364 -4.18 1.86 -24.71
N SER A 365 -3.40 2.70 -25.41
CA SER A 365 -1.94 2.60 -25.45
C SER A 365 -1.32 2.80 -24.05
N ALA A 366 -1.81 3.78 -23.31
CA ALA A 366 -1.35 4.02 -21.93
C ALA A 366 -1.67 2.84 -20.99
N PHE A 367 -2.88 2.28 -21.03
CA PHE A 367 -3.23 1.11 -20.23
C PHE A 367 -2.37 -0.10 -20.56
N SER A 368 -2.14 -0.36 -21.85
CA SER A 368 -1.28 -1.47 -22.28
C SER A 368 0.16 -1.32 -21.82
N SER A 369 0.71 -0.12 -21.92
CA SER A 369 2.10 0.15 -21.48
C SER A 369 2.27 0.10 -19.97
N ILE A 370 1.25 0.48 -19.19
CA ILE A 370 1.28 0.44 -17.72
C ILE A 370 1.31 -1.02 -17.22
N ASP A 371 0.45 -1.90 -17.75
CA ASP A 371 0.44 -3.32 -17.35
C ASP A 371 1.75 -4.02 -17.72
N ASP A 372 2.29 -3.75 -18.91
CA ASP A 372 3.58 -4.27 -19.35
C ASP A 372 4.73 -3.76 -18.50
N TYR A 373 4.70 -2.49 -18.09
CA TYR A 373 5.69 -1.88 -17.19
C TYR A 373 5.70 -2.56 -15.81
N TYR A 374 4.54 -2.72 -15.17
CA TYR A 374 4.47 -3.39 -13.87
C TYR A 374 4.83 -4.86 -13.93
N THR A 375 4.44 -5.56 -15.01
CA THR A 375 4.84 -6.95 -15.24
C THR A 375 6.35 -7.06 -15.41
N SER A 376 6.97 -6.18 -16.19
CA SER A 376 8.42 -6.18 -16.40
C SER A 376 9.19 -5.82 -15.14
N THR A 377 8.75 -4.84 -14.36
CA THR A 377 9.38 -4.46 -13.07
C THR A 377 9.33 -5.61 -12.08
N SER A 378 8.16 -6.22 -11.90
CA SER A 378 8.00 -7.39 -11.03
C SER A 378 8.85 -8.58 -11.49
N MET A 379 8.98 -8.76 -12.79
CA MET A 379 9.82 -9.82 -13.36
C MET A 379 11.31 -9.57 -13.10
N ILE A 380 11.81 -8.32 -13.26
CA ILE A 380 13.19 -7.93 -12.94
C ILE A 380 13.50 -8.33 -11.51
N GLU A 381 12.69 -7.85 -10.55
CA GLU A 381 12.89 -8.10 -9.13
C GLU A 381 12.95 -9.60 -8.81
N ASN A 382 12.11 -10.41 -9.43
CA ASN A 382 12.07 -11.84 -9.18
C ASN A 382 13.19 -12.61 -9.89
N VAL A 383 13.64 -12.20 -11.09
CA VAL A 383 14.81 -12.79 -11.74
C VAL A 383 16.08 -12.49 -10.95
N GLU A 384 16.30 -11.24 -10.53
CA GLU A 384 17.45 -10.87 -9.70
C GLU A 384 17.44 -11.62 -8.36
N ARG A 385 16.28 -11.74 -7.74
CA ARG A 385 16.12 -12.52 -6.52
C ARG A 385 16.41 -14.01 -6.72
N TYR A 386 15.98 -14.59 -7.85
CA TYR A 386 16.33 -15.96 -8.20
C TYR A 386 17.84 -16.14 -8.34
N GLU A 387 18.56 -15.22 -9.01
CA GLU A 387 20.02 -15.26 -9.15
C GLU A 387 20.75 -15.13 -7.80
N GLU A 388 20.19 -14.33 -6.89
CA GLU A 388 20.75 -14.12 -5.54
C GLU A 388 20.62 -15.36 -4.66
N ILE A 389 19.45 -16.03 -4.69
CA ILE A 389 19.18 -17.16 -3.78
C ILE A 389 19.46 -18.53 -4.39
N TYR A 390 19.87 -18.60 -5.66
CA TYR A 390 20.17 -19.87 -6.33
C TYR A 390 21.47 -20.49 -5.78
N GLU A 391 21.33 -21.64 -5.12
CA GLU A 391 22.44 -22.36 -4.47
C GLU A 391 23.06 -23.45 -5.36
N GLY A 392 22.50 -23.72 -6.55
CA GLY A 392 23.00 -24.72 -7.48
C GLY A 392 24.21 -24.24 -8.30
N GLU A 393 24.82 -25.15 -9.05
CA GLU A 393 25.89 -24.82 -10.00
C GLU A 393 25.34 -23.93 -11.13
N LYS A 394 26.01 -22.81 -11.39
CA LYS A 394 25.67 -21.89 -12.48
C LYS A 394 26.24 -22.36 -13.81
N ASP A 395 25.88 -23.58 -14.21
CA ASP A 395 26.29 -24.25 -15.45
C ASP A 395 25.68 -23.60 -16.72
N ALA A 396 25.96 -24.21 -17.88
CA ALA A 396 25.43 -23.69 -19.14
C ALA A 396 23.90 -23.68 -19.19
N ALA A 397 23.23 -24.69 -18.63
CA ALA A 397 21.77 -24.78 -18.61
C ALA A 397 21.15 -23.69 -17.71
N TYR A 398 21.78 -23.38 -16.58
CA TYR A 398 21.39 -22.23 -15.74
C TYR A 398 21.54 -20.92 -16.53
N LYS A 399 22.73 -20.70 -17.16
CA LYS A 399 23.00 -19.47 -17.92
C LYS A 399 22.02 -19.29 -19.09
N ASP A 400 21.71 -20.36 -19.83
CA ASP A 400 20.75 -20.32 -20.94
C ASP A 400 19.33 -19.97 -20.47
N ARG A 401 18.89 -20.56 -19.39
CA ARG A 401 17.58 -20.30 -18.79
C ARG A 401 17.45 -18.85 -18.33
N VAL A 402 18.39 -18.34 -17.55
CA VAL A 402 18.36 -16.97 -17.03
C VAL A 402 18.51 -15.95 -18.14
N ALA A 403 19.39 -16.20 -19.13
CA ALA A 403 19.50 -15.38 -20.33
C ALA A 403 18.18 -15.29 -21.10
N GLY A 404 17.46 -16.42 -21.27
CA GLY A 404 16.14 -16.46 -21.89
C GLY A 404 15.11 -15.59 -21.14
N TRP A 405 15.17 -15.51 -19.82
CA TRP A 405 14.29 -14.64 -19.01
C TRP A 405 14.62 -13.17 -19.20
N TYR A 406 15.90 -12.80 -19.27
CA TYR A 406 16.29 -11.41 -19.55
C TYR A 406 15.90 -10.96 -20.97
N VAL A 407 16.05 -11.83 -21.98
CA VAL A 407 15.58 -11.56 -23.34
C VAL A 407 14.05 -11.36 -23.34
N PHE A 408 13.31 -12.19 -22.62
CA PHE A 408 11.85 -12.05 -22.50
C PHE A 408 11.46 -10.75 -21.79
N LEU A 409 12.20 -10.32 -20.78
CA LEU A 409 12.01 -9.03 -20.12
C LEU A 409 12.07 -7.85 -21.11
N HIS A 410 13.06 -7.85 -22.01
CA HIS A 410 13.16 -6.84 -23.07
C HIS A 410 11.95 -6.89 -24.01
N GLN A 411 11.44 -8.08 -24.33
CA GLN A 411 10.24 -8.22 -25.16
C GLN A 411 8.98 -7.65 -24.51
N LEU A 412 8.87 -7.73 -23.18
CA LEU A 412 7.74 -7.14 -22.42
C LEU A 412 7.78 -5.61 -22.41
N SER A 413 8.97 -5.02 -22.32
CA SER A 413 9.17 -3.57 -22.24
C SER A 413 10.32 -3.12 -23.15
N PRO A 414 10.10 -3.15 -24.49
CA PRO A 414 11.15 -2.80 -25.45
C PRO A 414 11.49 -1.31 -25.39
N SER A 415 12.71 -1.01 -24.98
CA SER A 415 13.26 0.36 -24.98
C SER A 415 14.80 0.30 -24.97
N ALA A 416 15.46 1.40 -25.36
CA ALA A 416 16.91 1.53 -25.30
C ALA A 416 17.45 1.32 -23.86
N LYS A 417 16.74 1.85 -22.87
CA LYS A 417 17.04 1.69 -21.44
C LYS A 417 16.98 0.22 -21.00
N THR A 418 15.89 -0.48 -21.31
CA THR A 418 15.72 -1.90 -20.98
C THR A 418 16.73 -2.76 -21.73
N ALA A 419 17.02 -2.44 -23.00
CA ALA A 419 18.03 -3.14 -23.78
C ALA A 419 19.42 -3.03 -23.18
N THR A 420 19.82 -1.85 -22.72
CA THR A 420 21.10 -1.61 -22.06
C THR A 420 21.22 -2.43 -20.77
N TYR A 421 20.20 -2.40 -19.92
CA TYR A 421 20.14 -3.20 -18.69
C TYR A 421 20.23 -4.70 -18.96
N VAL A 422 19.42 -5.20 -19.90
CA VAL A 422 19.41 -6.63 -20.26
C VAL A 422 20.75 -7.06 -20.87
N ALA A 423 21.37 -6.21 -21.69
CA ALA A 423 22.68 -6.51 -22.27
C ALA A 423 23.77 -6.68 -21.20
N ASP A 424 23.77 -5.87 -20.14
CA ASP A 424 24.68 -6.03 -19.00
C ASP A 424 24.53 -7.40 -18.33
N LYS A 425 23.29 -7.80 -18.10
CA LYS A 425 22.98 -9.12 -17.50
C LYS A 425 23.38 -10.27 -18.43
N LEU A 426 23.16 -10.16 -19.73
CA LEU A 426 23.55 -11.16 -20.70
C LEU A 426 25.08 -11.30 -20.83
N LEU A 427 25.82 -10.19 -20.76
CA LEU A 427 27.27 -10.19 -20.75
C LEU A 427 27.83 -10.88 -19.49
N ALA A 428 27.23 -10.65 -18.34
CA ALA A 428 27.57 -11.33 -17.09
C ALA A 428 27.34 -12.85 -17.15
N LEU A 429 26.46 -13.30 -18.06
CA LEU A 429 26.17 -14.71 -18.32
C LEU A 429 26.98 -15.29 -19.50
N ASP A 430 27.96 -14.58 -20.04
CA ASP A 430 28.78 -14.94 -21.21
C ASP A 430 27.94 -15.05 -22.52
N LYS A 431 26.82 -14.32 -22.65
CA LYS A 431 25.91 -14.35 -23.81
C LYS A 431 26.07 -13.11 -24.71
N LYS A 432 27.30 -12.90 -25.21
CA LYS A 432 27.67 -11.70 -26.01
C LYS A 432 26.77 -11.49 -27.24
N GLU A 433 26.45 -12.53 -28.01
CA GLU A 433 25.65 -12.40 -29.23
C GLU A 433 24.20 -12.02 -28.93
N LEU A 434 23.61 -12.59 -27.86
CA LEU A 434 22.27 -12.16 -27.41
C LEU A 434 22.26 -10.72 -26.92
N ALA A 435 23.34 -10.27 -26.26
CA ALA A 435 23.46 -8.87 -25.84
C ALA A 435 23.48 -7.90 -27.03
N LYS A 436 24.21 -8.22 -28.11
CA LYS A 436 24.21 -7.45 -29.35
C LYS A 436 22.81 -7.40 -30.01
N GLU A 437 22.14 -8.56 -30.08
CA GLU A 437 20.78 -8.65 -30.63
C GLU A 437 19.80 -7.76 -29.88
N VAL A 438 19.78 -7.83 -28.55
CA VAL A 438 18.90 -7.04 -27.67
C VAL A 438 19.18 -5.53 -27.81
N LEU A 439 20.46 -5.12 -27.84
CA LEU A 439 20.82 -3.72 -28.05
C LEU A 439 20.35 -3.20 -29.43
N THR A 440 20.51 -4.01 -30.46
CA THR A 440 20.07 -3.67 -31.83
C THR A 440 18.54 -3.48 -31.90
N LEU A 441 17.77 -4.38 -31.22
CA LEU A 441 16.33 -4.27 -31.12
C LEU A 441 15.90 -3.04 -30.30
N GLY A 442 16.60 -2.77 -29.19
CA GLY A 442 16.32 -1.60 -28.35
C GLY A 442 16.51 -0.27 -29.06
N LEU A 443 17.50 -0.18 -29.97
CA LEU A 443 17.70 1.00 -30.81
C LEU A 443 16.65 1.13 -31.92
N LYS A 444 16.17 0.02 -32.48
CA LYS A 444 15.16 0.00 -33.53
C LYS A 444 13.76 0.34 -33.00
N ASP A 445 13.35 -0.34 -31.94
CA ASP A 445 11.98 -0.28 -31.43
C ASP A 445 11.83 0.75 -30.31
N GLY A 446 12.90 1.05 -29.59
CA GLY A 446 12.92 1.91 -28.41
C GLY A 446 13.05 3.40 -28.68
N SER A 447 13.48 3.81 -29.88
CA SER A 447 13.61 5.25 -30.23
C SER A 447 12.28 5.99 -30.36
N ALA A 448 11.16 5.24 -30.51
CA ALA A 448 9.80 5.78 -30.67
C ALA A 448 8.93 5.62 -29.42
N ALA A 449 9.44 4.97 -28.34
CA ALA A 449 8.66 4.73 -27.14
C ALA A 449 8.52 5.98 -26.28
N ALA A 450 7.33 6.24 -25.73
CA ALA A 450 7.08 7.36 -24.84
C ALA A 450 7.95 7.23 -23.57
N GLY A 451 8.70 8.28 -23.23
CA GLY A 451 9.54 8.34 -22.02
C GLY A 451 10.99 7.86 -22.20
N VAL A 452 11.45 7.63 -23.45
CA VAL A 452 12.85 7.35 -23.74
C VAL A 452 13.62 8.66 -23.80
N GLU A 453 14.64 8.81 -22.95
CA GLU A 453 15.53 9.95 -22.97
C GLU A 453 16.63 9.77 -24.04
N GLU A 454 17.08 10.87 -24.66
CA GLU A 454 18.18 10.85 -25.64
C GLU A 454 19.46 10.20 -25.07
N GLY A 455 19.65 10.35 -23.76
CA GLY A 455 20.76 9.74 -23.02
C GLY A 455 20.71 8.19 -23.03
N ASP A 456 19.52 7.60 -22.92
CA ASP A 456 19.35 6.14 -22.95
C ASP A 456 19.71 5.57 -24.33
N VAL A 457 19.31 6.25 -25.41
CA VAL A 457 19.63 5.84 -26.80
C VAL A 457 21.15 5.92 -27.03
N LYS A 458 21.80 6.98 -26.57
CA LYS A 458 23.26 7.14 -26.66
C LYS A 458 24.02 6.06 -25.89
N ALA A 459 23.55 5.74 -24.68
CA ALA A 459 24.15 4.68 -23.86
C ALA A 459 24.00 3.30 -24.52
N CYS A 460 22.83 3.00 -25.08
CA CYS A 460 22.58 1.77 -25.80
C CYS A 460 23.48 1.64 -27.04
N GLN A 461 23.60 2.70 -27.83
CA GLN A 461 24.48 2.72 -29.02
C GLN A 461 25.94 2.55 -28.66
N ALA A 462 26.45 3.28 -27.64
CA ALA A 462 27.82 3.16 -27.18
C ALA A 462 28.17 1.73 -26.77
N LYS A 463 27.27 1.08 -26.01
CA LYS A 463 27.45 -0.29 -25.58
C LYS A 463 27.43 -1.28 -26.75
N LEU A 464 26.58 -1.07 -27.76
CA LEU A 464 26.58 -1.90 -28.96
C LEU A 464 27.90 -1.76 -29.72
N ASP A 465 28.47 -0.54 -29.82
CA ASP A 465 29.73 -0.27 -30.50
C ASP A 465 30.92 -0.90 -29.78
N GLU A 466 30.94 -0.96 -28.44
CA GLU A 466 31.94 -1.68 -27.65
C GLU A 466 31.94 -3.20 -27.89
N LEU A 467 30.84 -3.76 -28.33
CA LEU A 467 30.69 -5.19 -28.56
C LEU A 467 31.02 -5.63 -29.99
N LYS A 468 31.14 -4.68 -30.92
CA LYS A 468 31.53 -4.99 -32.31
C LYS A 468 32.98 -5.44 -32.39
#